data_927506002f5d6ddeb1f6d96f80b49ccf
#
_entry.id   927506002f5d6ddeb1f6d96f80b49ccf
#
_cell.length_a   1.000
_cell.length_b   1.000
_cell.length_c   1.000
_cell.angle_alpha   90.00
_cell.angle_beta   90.00
_cell.angle_gamma   90.00
#
_symmetry.space_group_name_H-M   'P 1'
#
loop_
_entity.id
_entity.type
_entity.pdbx_description
1 polymer ?
#
loop_
_entity_poly.entity_id
_entity_poly.type
_entity_poly.pdbx_seq_one_letter_code
_entity_poly.pdbx_strand_id
1 'polypeptide(L)'
;MWNKGIVPNVVSVRMPLHPIAHEIMGETEILATTSPNKVGQVMGKNIDEIKTQFGNDVAVYLDAGELTPSSPSSILDLTSELPVLVREGSVSLAEIALVIENVVKEVEELSADKEQQTSN
;
A
#
# COMPACT_ATOMS: atom_id res chain seq x y z
N MET A 1 -0.95 5.86 4.51
CA MET A 1 -2.29 5.26 4.38
C MET A 1 -2.94 5.84 3.14
N TRP A 2 -3.15 5.03 2.14
CA TRP A 2 -3.74 5.45 0.88
C TRP A 2 -5.25 5.62 1.08
N ASN A 3 -5.68 6.79 1.48
CA ASN A 3 -7.08 7.12 1.68
C ASN A 3 -7.41 8.41 0.92
N LYS A 4 -7.23 8.37 -0.37
CA LYS A 4 -7.89 9.34 -1.27
C LYS A 4 -9.33 8.88 -1.43
N GLY A 5 -10.18 9.17 -0.45
CA GLY A 5 -11.63 9.03 -0.52
C GLY A 5 -12.15 7.71 -1.12
N ILE A 6 -13.28 7.26 -0.70
CA ILE A 6 -13.97 6.13 -1.35
C ILE A 6 -14.36 6.62 -2.75
N VAL A 7 -13.60 6.18 -3.76
CA VAL A 7 -14.02 6.35 -5.16
C VAL A 7 -15.06 5.28 -5.43
N PRO A 8 -16.30 5.64 -5.74
CA PRO A 8 -17.34 4.66 -6.02
C PRO A 8 -16.89 3.71 -7.14
N ASN A 9 -17.13 2.41 -6.96
CA ASN A 9 -16.79 1.34 -7.91
C ASN A 9 -15.28 1.08 -8.11
N VAL A 10 -14.42 1.55 -7.22
CA VAL A 10 -12.99 1.23 -7.23
C VAL A 10 -12.65 0.37 -6.01
N VAL A 11 -11.92 -0.72 -6.24
CA VAL A 11 -11.38 -1.57 -5.19
C VAL A 11 -9.86 -1.58 -5.26
N SER A 12 -9.21 -1.47 -4.10
CA SER A 12 -7.76 -1.61 -4.00
C SER A 12 -7.42 -3.04 -3.60
N VAL A 13 -6.59 -3.70 -4.41
CA VAL A 13 -6.15 -5.08 -4.19
C VAL A 13 -4.64 -5.09 -3.92
N ARG A 14 -4.20 -5.94 -3.00
CA ARG A 14 -2.78 -6.17 -2.72
C ARG A 14 -2.44 -7.65 -2.92
N MET A 15 -1.34 -7.91 -3.59
CA MET A 15 -0.70 -9.23 -3.68
C MET A 15 0.62 -9.19 -2.92
N PRO A 16 0.68 -9.66 -1.66
CA PRO A 16 1.92 -9.69 -0.90
C PRO A 16 2.80 -10.85 -1.36
N LEU A 17 4.09 -10.64 -1.51
CA LEU A 17 5.06 -11.70 -1.70
C LEU A 17 5.49 -12.25 -0.33
N HIS A 18 4.62 -13.01 0.32
CA HIS A 18 4.87 -13.55 1.66
C HIS A 18 4.29 -14.95 1.79
N PRO A 19 5.09 -16.00 2.09
CA PRO A 19 4.63 -17.38 2.07
C PRO A 19 3.46 -17.66 3.02
N ILE A 20 3.52 -17.17 4.26
CA ILE A 20 2.44 -17.34 5.24
C ILE A 20 1.14 -16.66 4.77
N ALA A 21 1.24 -15.45 4.17
CA ALA A 21 0.06 -14.77 3.65
C ALA A 21 -0.56 -15.55 2.48
N HIS A 22 0.25 -16.15 1.61
CA HIS A 22 -0.23 -17.00 0.51
C HIS A 22 -0.91 -18.27 1.02
N GLU A 23 -0.35 -18.92 2.05
CA GLU A 23 -0.96 -20.10 2.66
C GLU A 23 -2.32 -19.78 3.28
N ILE A 24 -2.43 -18.67 4.01
CA ILE A 24 -3.71 -18.21 4.57
C ILE A 24 -4.72 -17.92 3.46
N MET A 25 -4.33 -17.18 2.43
CA MET A 25 -5.23 -16.85 1.32
C MET A 25 -5.63 -18.10 0.51
N GLY A 26 -4.80 -19.14 0.49
CA GLY A 26 -5.16 -20.44 -0.09
C GLY A 26 -6.34 -21.13 0.60
N GLU A 27 -6.51 -20.88 1.89
CA GLU A 27 -7.59 -21.47 2.71
C GLU A 27 -8.81 -20.52 2.84
N THR A 28 -8.59 -19.20 2.80
CA THR A 28 -9.61 -18.20 3.13
C THR A 28 -10.08 -17.39 1.92
N GLU A 29 -9.44 -17.58 0.76
CA GLU A 29 -9.64 -16.74 -0.43
C GLU A 29 -9.27 -15.26 -0.17
N ILE A 30 -10.08 -14.31 -0.67
CA ILE A 30 -9.81 -12.88 -0.57
C ILE A 30 -10.12 -12.39 0.84
N LEU A 31 -9.17 -11.67 1.44
CA LEU A 31 -9.32 -11.08 2.76
C LEU A 31 -9.36 -9.56 2.68
N ALA A 32 -10.23 -8.95 3.48
CA ALA A 32 -10.16 -7.52 3.75
C ALA A 32 -9.02 -7.23 4.72
N THR A 33 -8.10 -6.35 4.35
CA THR A 33 -6.89 -6.07 5.14
C THR A 33 -6.71 -4.58 5.40
N THR A 34 -6.07 -4.27 6.51
CA THR A 34 -5.65 -2.91 6.88
C THR A 34 -4.28 -2.93 7.54
N SER A 35 -3.66 -1.77 7.72
CA SER A 35 -2.43 -1.66 8.51
C SER A 35 -2.70 -1.98 9.99
N PRO A 36 -1.78 -2.68 10.69
CA PRO A 36 -1.97 -3.10 12.07
C PRO A 36 -1.63 -1.98 13.06
N ASN A 37 -2.33 -0.84 12.96
CA ASN A 37 -2.20 0.27 13.89
C ASN A 37 -3.55 0.95 14.11
N LYS A 38 -3.82 1.39 15.32
CA LYS A 38 -4.98 2.25 15.61
C LYS A 38 -4.82 3.61 14.93
N VAL A 39 -5.93 4.24 14.59
CA VAL A 39 -5.92 5.56 13.95
C VAL A 39 -5.11 6.56 14.75
N GLY A 40 -4.17 7.22 14.10
CA GLY A 40 -3.26 8.20 14.74
C GLY A 40 -2.06 7.59 15.47
N GLN A 41 -1.94 6.28 15.54
CA GLN A 41 -0.78 5.61 16.14
C GLN A 41 0.21 5.12 15.08
N VAL A 42 1.48 5.04 15.48
CA VAL A 42 2.54 4.46 14.64
C VAL A 42 2.36 2.94 14.57
N MET A 43 2.61 2.38 13.42
CA MET A 43 2.58 0.92 13.23
C MET A 43 3.67 0.25 14.08
N GLY A 44 3.29 -0.79 14.82
CA GLY A 44 4.23 -1.61 15.57
C GLY A 44 5.21 -2.34 14.65
N LYS A 45 6.45 -2.50 15.09
CA LYS A 45 7.53 -3.18 14.35
C LYS A 45 7.54 -4.69 14.53
N ASN A 46 6.93 -5.14 15.60
CA ASN A 46 6.84 -6.55 15.97
C ASN A 46 5.46 -6.86 16.57
N ILE A 47 5.22 -8.15 16.80
CA ILE A 47 3.93 -8.63 17.28
C ILE A 47 3.58 -8.10 18.68
N ASP A 48 4.55 -7.88 19.55
CA ASP A 48 4.32 -7.44 20.93
C ASP A 48 3.86 -5.97 20.95
N GLU A 49 4.45 -5.12 20.12
CA GLU A 49 4.00 -3.75 19.94
C GLU A 49 2.59 -3.67 19.36
N ILE A 50 2.27 -4.55 18.40
CA ILE A 50 0.93 -4.65 17.82
C ILE A 50 -0.08 -5.15 18.86
N LYS A 51 0.25 -6.18 19.63
CA LYS A 51 -0.58 -6.69 20.74
C LYS A 51 -0.83 -5.62 21.81
N THR A 52 0.16 -4.76 22.07
CA THR A 52 0.00 -3.65 23.01
C THR A 52 -1.08 -2.66 22.55
N GLN A 53 -1.24 -2.45 21.24
CA GLN A 53 -2.27 -1.57 20.71
C GLN A 53 -3.66 -2.22 20.67
N PHE A 54 -3.74 -3.49 20.34
CA PHE A 54 -5.04 -4.15 20.06
C PHE A 54 -5.51 -5.10 21.16
N GLY A 55 -4.59 -5.69 21.92
CA GLY A 55 -4.94 -6.61 23.00
C GLY A 55 -5.89 -7.71 22.55
N ASN A 56 -7.05 -7.80 23.20
CA ASN A 56 -8.08 -8.80 22.93
C ASN A 56 -9.07 -8.37 21.81
N ASP A 57 -8.88 -7.20 21.18
CA ASP A 57 -9.70 -6.76 20.05
C ASP A 57 -9.43 -7.60 18.79
N VAL A 58 -8.31 -8.32 18.76
CA VAL A 58 -7.89 -9.22 17.67
C VAL A 58 -7.87 -10.66 18.19
N ALA A 59 -8.61 -11.54 17.52
CA ALA A 59 -8.78 -12.92 17.94
C ALA A 59 -7.52 -13.78 17.76
N VAL A 60 -6.74 -13.53 16.69
CA VAL A 60 -5.55 -14.32 16.34
C VAL A 60 -4.42 -13.42 15.88
N TYR A 61 -3.24 -13.63 16.39
CA TYR A 61 -2.00 -12.99 15.98
C TYR A 61 -1.08 -14.04 15.37
N LEU A 62 -0.72 -13.87 14.12
CA LEU A 62 0.24 -14.72 13.41
C LEU A 62 1.58 -13.99 13.37
N ASP A 63 2.54 -14.54 14.10
CA ASP A 63 3.87 -13.95 14.24
C ASP A 63 4.84 -14.56 13.23
N ALA A 64 5.28 -13.77 12.28
CA ALA A 64 6.30 -14.14 11.30
C ALA A 64 7.71 -13.63 11.69
N GLY A 65 7.88 -13.15 12.90
CA GLY A 65 9.11 -12.53 13.39
C GLY A 65 9.15 -11.02 13.15
N GLU A 66 10.33 -10.45 13.33
CA GLU A 66 10.54 -9.01 13.18
C GLU A 66 10.41 -8.57 11.72
N LEU A 67 9.67 -7.49 11.49
CA LEU A 67 9.53 -6.92 10.16
C LEU A 67 10.85 -6.28 9.74
N THR A 68 11.50 -6.85 8.74
CA THR A 68 12.64 -6.20 8.11
C THR A 68 12.18 -4.95 7.37
N PRO A 69 12.93 -3.84 7.48
CA PRO A 69 12.65 -2.66 6.69
C PRO A 69 12.61 -3.02 5.20
N SER A 70 11.48 -2.86 4.58
CA SER A 70 11.30 -3.12 3.14
C SER A 70 10.75 -1.88 2.46
N SER A 71 11.05 -1.73 1.19
CA SER A 71 10.40 -0.70 0.37
C SER A 71 8.89 -0.88 0.40
N PRO A 72 8.12 0.20 0.44
CA PRO A 72 6.67 0.12 0.36
C PRO A 72 6.24 -0.57 -0.95
N SER A 73 5.03 -1.09 -0.99
CA SER A 73 4.47 -1.67 -2.22
C SER A 73 4.38 -0.62 -3.33
N SER A 74 4.66 -1.01 -4.56
CA SER A 74 4.30 -0.20 -5.74
C SER A 74 2.78 -0.12 -5.86
N ILE A 75 2.27 0.98 -6.37
CA ILE A 75 0.82 1.19 -6.56
C ILE A 75 0.57 1.48 -8.03
N LEU A 76 -0.23 0.64 -8.65
CA LEU A 76 -0.66 0.77 -10.03
C LEU A 76 -2.15 1.05 -10.07
N ASP A 77 -2.54 2.14 -10.74
CA ASP A 77 -3.94 2.47 -11.02
C ASP A 77 -4.31 1.89 -12.39
N LEU A 78 -5.34 1.06 -12.40
CA LEU A 78 -5.88 0.39 -13.59
C LEU A 78 -7.30 0.89 -13.91
N THR A 79 -7.73 2.01 -13.36
CA THR A 79 -9.10 2.53 -13.56
C THR A 79 -9.27 3.32 -14.87
N SER A 80 -8.17 3.68 -15.51
CA SER A 80 -8.13 4.38 -16.80
C SER A 80 -7.67 3.46 -17.94
N GLU A 81 -7.76 3.94 -19.18
CA GLU A 81 -7.34 3.17 -20.36
C GLU A 81 -5.85 2.78 -20.32
N LEU A 82 -5.02 3.65 -19.79
CA LEU A 82 -3.60 3.37 -19.60
C LEU A 82 -3.31 3.10 -18.13
N PRO A 83 -2.57 2.03 -17.81
CA PRO A 83 -2.08 1.78 -16.45
C PRO A 83 -1.17 2.92 -15.97
N VAL A 84 -1.44 3.44 -14.78
CA VAL A 84 -0.65 4.54 -14.20
C VAL A 84 0.09 4.08 -12.95
N LEU A 85 1.42 4.18 -12.95
CA LEU A 85 2.23 3.92 -11.75
C LEU A 85 2.16 5.14 -10.82
N VAL A 86 1.26 5.06 -9.84
CA VAL A 86 1.02 6.11 -8.83
C VAL A 86 2.16 6.20 -7.83
N ARG A 87 2.75 5.08 -7.47
CA ARG A 87 3.90 5.02 -6.57
C ARG A 87 4.82 3.89 -6.97
N GLU A 88 6.09 4.20 -7.17
CA GLU A 88 7.15 3.23 -7.32
C GLU A 88 7.62 2.77 -5.92
N GLY A 89 7.73 1.47 -5.73
CA GLY A 89 8.11 0.85 -4.46
C GLY A 89 9.02 -0.35 -4.69
N SER A 90 8.70 -1.48 -4.08
CA SER A 90 9.49 -2.72 -4.19
C SER A 90 9.57 -3.30 -5.61
N VAL A 91 8.64 -2.96 -6.47
CA VAL A 91 8.65 -3.31 -7.91
C VAL A 91 8.83 -2.03 -8.69
N SER A 92 9.88 -1.96 -9.50
CA SER A 92 10.22 -0.78 -10.30
C SER A 92 9.34 -0.62 -11.54
N LEU A 93 9.28 0.60 -12.07
CA LEU A 93 8.61 0.85 -13.35
C LEU A 93 9.16 -0.04 -14.46
N ALA A 94 10.48 -0.26 -14.49
CA ALA A 94 11.11 -1.10 -15.51
C ALA A 94 10.63 -2.56 -15.44
N GLU A 95 10.48 -3.12 -14.24
CA GLU A 95 9.94 -4.47 -14.04
C GLU A 95 8.47 -4.57 -14.42
N ILE A 96 7.67 -3.55 -14.07
CA ILE A 96 6.25 -3.48 -14.45
C ILE A 96 6.12 -3.41 -15.97
N ALA A 97 6.93 -2.63 -16.65
CA ALA A 97 6.90 -2.45 -18.10
C ALA A 97 7.27 -3.72 -18.89
N LEU A 98 7.90 -4.71 -18.25
CA LEU A 98 8.14 -6.02 -18.87
C LEU A 98 6.86 -6.85 -19.00
N VAL A 99 5.83 -6.54 -18.23
CA VAL A 99 4.60 -7.32 -18.14
C VAL A 99 3.39 -6.52 -18.66
N ILE A 100 3.39 -5.21 -18.40
CA ILE A 100 2.28 -4.31 -18.74
C ILE A 100 2.77 -3.30 -19.78
N GLU A 101 2.24 -3.40 -20.99
CA GLU A 101 2.52 -2.44 -22.05
C GLU A 101 1.92 -1.04 -21.73
N ASN A 102 2.59 0.00 -22.18
CA ASN A 102 2.11 1.39 -22.08
C ASN A 102 1.83 1.89 -20.66
N VAL A 103 2.48 1.31 -19.64
CA VAL A 103 2.39 1.86 -18.29
C VAL A 103 3.06 3.24 -18.25
N VAL A 104 2.34 4.22 -17.71
CA VAL A 104 2.85 5.58 -17.52
C VAL A 104 3.10 5.84 -16.03
N LYS A 105 4.09 6.67 -15.71
CA LYS A 105 4.32 7.11 -14.34
C LYS A 105 3.51 8.38 -14.10
N GLU A 106 2.81 8.46 -12.95
CA GLU A 106 2.19 9.71 -12.52
C GLU A 106 3.28 10.77 -12.38
N VAL A 107 3.21 11.82 -13.19
CA VAL A 107 4.09 12.98 -13.05
C VAL A 107 3.52 13.78 -11.88
N GLU A 108 4.28 13.91 -10.79
CA GLU A 108 4.00 14.94 -9.81
C GLU A 108 4.13 16.28 -10.56
N GLU A 109 3.00 16.91 -10.90
CA GLU A 109 2.98 18.31 -11.28
C GLU A 109 3.54 19.07 -10.09
N LEU A 110 4.80 19.45 -10.24
CA LEU A 110 5.48 20.35 -9.32
C LEU A 110 4.56 21.51 -9.07
N SER A 111 4.24 21.74 -7.82
CA SER A 111 3.60 22.94 -7.28
C SER A 111 4.49 24.18 -7.48
N ALA A 112 4.83 24.48 -8.73
CA ALA A 112 5.64 25.64 -9.12
C ALA A 112 4.84 26.92 -9.27
N ASP A 113 3.50 26.88 -9.13
CA ASP A 113 2.65 28.06 -9.37
C ASP A 113 2.23 28.82 -8.10
N LYS A 114 2.83 28.55 -6.94
CA LYS A 114 2.45 29.29 -5.71
C LYS A 114 3.45 30.33 -5.23
N GLU A 115 4.56 30.55 -5.90
CA GLU A 115 5.55 31.57 -5.48
C GLU A 115 5.58 32.87 -6.28
N GLN A 116 4.68 33.08 -7.24
CA GLN A 116 4.67 34.32 -8.00
C GLN A 116 3.51 35.31 -7.72
N GLN A 117 2.74 35.11 -6.64
CA GLN A 117 1.68 36.08 -6.29
C GLN A 117 1.84 36.79 -4.94
N THR A 118 3.03 36.84 -4.37
CA THR A 118 3.30 37.69 -3.21
C THR A 118 4.48 38.64 -3.46
N SER A 119 4.39 39.47 -4.49
CA SER A 119 5.22 40.67 -4.66
C SER A 119 4.50 41.63 -5.56
N ASN A 120 3.57 42.38 -4.97
CA ASN A 120 3.22 43.72 -5.39
C ASN A 120 2.46 44.44 -4.27
#